data_fabafa6d1e8f5b3d00c3bc950202e804
#
_entry.id   fabafa6d1e8f5b3d00c3bc950202e804
#
_cell.length_a   1.000
_cell.length_b   1.000
_cell.length_c   1.000
_cell.angle_alpha   90.00
_cell.angle_beta   90.00
_cell.angle_gamma   90.00
#
_symmetry.space_group_name_H-M   'P 1'
#
loop_
_entity.id
_entity.type
_entity.pdbx_description
1 polymer ?
#
loop_
_entity_poly.entity_id
_entity_poly.type
_entity_poly.pdbx_seq_one_letter_code
_entity_poly.pdbx_strand_id
1 'polypeptide(L)'
;MNVCFFGGRLVKDFEKRECADGSKVLTNSLAIKKSQDKTTFIDIAIFTTKLCEIAEKYLKKGDYCVYECELSISEKDGKKYVSAVVKNIIFTQNNKKKEG
;
A
#
# COMPACT_ATOMS: atom_id res chain seq x y z
N MET A 1 -19.56 -2.44 -6.45
CA MET A 1 -18.66 -2.56 -5.29
C MET A 1 -17.21 -2.66 -5.76
N ASN A 2 -16.35 -1.91 -5.15
CA ASN A 2 -14.95 -1.85 -5.57
C ASN A 2 -14.07 -2.13 -4.36
N VAL A 3 -13.81 -3.40 -4.10
CA VAL A 3 -13.04 -3.83 -2.93
C VAL A 3 -12.05 -4.89 -3.37
N CYS A 4 -10.79 -4.69 -3.04
CA CYS A 4 -9.74 -5.64 -3.35
C CYS A 4 -8.88 -5.85 -2.11
N PHE A 5 -8.30 -7.03 -2.00
CA PHE A 5 -7.37 -7.33 -0.93
C PHE A 5 -6.05 -7.75 -1.53
N PHE A 6 -4.97 -7.13 -1.10
CA PHE A 6 -3.64 -7.46 -1.58
C PHE A 6 -2.74 -7.80 -0.40
N GLY A 7 -2.08 -8.92 -0.48
CA GLY A 7 -1.07 -9.27 0.50
C GLY A 7 0.29 -9.21 -0.14
N GLY A 8 1.20 -8.44 0.45
CA GLY A 8 2.51 -8.30 -0.14
C GLY A 8 3.47 -7.59 0.78
N ARG A 9 4.70 -7.43 0.30
CA ARG A 9 5.75 -6.75 1.04
C ARG A 9 5.99 -5.38 0.46
N LEU A 10 6.26 -4.43 1.33
CA LEU A 10 6.60 -3.09 0.89
C LEU A 10 7.96 -3.09 0.23
N VAL A 11 8.06 -2.46 -0.94
CA VAL A 11 9.34 -2.44 -1.66
C VAL A 11 10.29 -1.40 -1.12
N LYS A 12 9.77 -0.44 -0.36
CA LYS A 12 10.58 0.61 0.24
C LYS A 12 9.83 1.16 1.43
N ASP A 13 10.41 2.12 2.12
CA ASP A 13 9.67 2.85 3.14
C ASP A 13 8.67 3.75 2.44
N PHE A 14 7.58 4.09 3.13
CA PHE A 14 6.56 4.95 2.54
C PHE A 14 7.14 6.31 2.18
N GLU A 15 6.74 6.81 1.03
CA GLU A 15 7.04 8.18 0.63
C GLU A 15 5.89 9.06 1.03
N LYS A 16 6.21 10.19 1.61
CA LYS A 16 5.20 11.13 2.08
C LYS A 16 5.13 12.32 1.15
N ARG A 17 3.92 12.69 0.77
CA ARG A 17 3.68 13.88 -0.02
C ARG A 17 2.61 14.70 0.63
N GLU A 18 2.71 16.00 0.45
CA GLU A 18 1.68 16.92 0.91
C GLU A 18 0.92 17.43 -0.28
N CYS A 19 -0.40 17.45 -0.16
CA CYS A 19 -1.26 17.99 -1.19
C CYS A 19 -1.42 19.47 -1.03
N ALA A 20 -1.96 20.12 -2.05
CA ALA A 20 -2.12 21.58 -2.04
C ALA A 20 -2.98 22.04 -0.87
N ASP A 21 -3.91 21.21 -0.43
CA ASP A 21 -4.81 21.57 0.67
C ASP A 21 -4.22 21.28 2.04
N GLY A 22 -2.97 20.83 2.09
CA GLY A 22 -2.32 20.54 3.36
C GLY A 22 -2.46 19.10 3.82
N SER A 23 -3.26 18.30 3.13
CA SER A 23 -3.40 16.91 3.52
C SER A 23 -2.18 16.11 3.10
N LYS A 24 -2.03 14.95 3.70
CA LYS A 24 -0.87 14.10 3.50
C LYS A 24 -1.29 12.83 2.77
N VAL A 25 -0.44 12.36 1.87
CA VAL A 25 -0.64 11.06 1.24
C VAL A 25 0.67 10.28 1.35
N LEU A 26 0.53 9.00 1.66
CA LEU A 26 1.67 8.08 1.67
C LEU A 26 1.55 7.16 0.48
N THR A 27 2.67 6.94 -0.21
CA THR A 27 2.69 6.06 -1.37
C THR A 27 3.76 5.02 -1.23
N ASN A 28 3.54 3.88 -1.89
CA ASN A 28 4.48 2.78 -1.90
C ASN A 28 4.09 1.83 -3.01
N SER A 29 4.83 0.75 -3.12
CA SER A 29 4.47 -0.34 -4.00
C SER A 29 4.52 -1.62 -3.20
N LEU A 30 3.63 -2.55 -3.54
CA LEU A 30 3.61 -3.87 -2.92
C LEU A 30 4.19 -4.88 -3.89
N ALA A 31 5.08 -5.71 -3.39
CA ALA A 31 5.59 -6.85 -4.14
C ALA A 31 4.74 -8.05 -3.76
N ILE A 32 3.97 -8.55 -4.72
CA ILE A 32 3.05 -9.64 -4.50
C ILE A 32 3.56 -10.85 -5.24
N LYS A 33 3.80 -11.92 -4.51
CA LYS A 33 4.33 -13.12 -5.13
C LYS A 33 3.23 -13.85 -5.88
N LYS A 34 3.45 -14.07 -7.17
CA LYS A 34 2.51 -14.79 -8.01
C LYS A 34 2.84 -16.27 -8.09
N SER A 35 4.12 -16.58 -8.17
CA SER A 35 4.60 -17.95 -8.24
C SER A 35 6.05 -17.93 -7.79
N GLN A 36 6.68 -19.08 -7.80
CA GLN A 36 8.06 -19.16 -7.34
C GLN A 36 8.97 -18.16 -8.04
N ASP A 37 8.75 -17.98 -9.32
CA ASP A 37 9.67 -17.17 -10.13
C ASP A 37 9.10 -15.83 -10.53
N LYS A 38 7.88 -15.51 -10.13
CA LYS A 38 7.25 -14.28 -10.61
C LYS A 38 6.67 -13.46 -9.49
N THR A 39 6.88 -12.16 -9.60
CA THR A 39 6.38 -11.19 -8.65
C THR A 39 5.63 -10.11 -9.40
N THR A 40 4.49 -9.74 -8.89
CA THR A 40 3.70 -8.65 -9.43
C THR A 40 3.81 -7.46 -8.47
N PHE A 41 3.82 -6.27 -9.04
CA PHE A 41 3.90 -5.05 -8.24
C PHE A 41 2.66 -4.23 -8.46
N ILE A 42 2.13 -3.65 -7.38
CA ILE A 42 1.01 -2.74 -7.49
C ILE A 42 1.30 -1.52 -6.62
N ASP A 43 1.01 -0.35 -7.17
CA ASP A 43 1.18 0.90 -6.44
C ASP A 43 0.03 1.10 -5.49
N ILE A 44 0.32 1.54 -4.28
CA ILE A 44 -0.69 1.82 -3.28
C ILE A 44 -0.56 3.24 -2.78
N ALA A 45 -1.67 3.80 -2.35
CA ALA A 45 -1.71 5.15 -1.78
C ALA A 45 -2.61 5.15 -0.57
N ILE A 46 -2.20 5.86 0.47
CA ILE A 46 -2.97 5.99 1.70
C ILE A 46 -3.28 7.47 1.91
N PHE A 47 -4.57 7.79 1.95
CA PHE A 47 -5.00 9.18 2.10
C PHE A 47 -5.57 9.50 3.48
N THR A 48 -6.08 8.50 4.17
CA THR A 48 -6.71 8.71 5.47
C THR A 48 -5.65 9.00 6.52
N THR A 49 -5.84 10.09 7.26
CA THR A 49 -4.87 10.51 8.26
C THR A 49 -4.54 9.40 9.26
N LYS A 50 -5.56 8.73 9.75
CA LYS A 50 -5.35 7.70 10.73
C LYS A 50 -4.53 6.54 10.18
N LEU A 51 -4.81 6.12 8.95
CA LEU A 51 -4.05 5.05 8.34
C LEU A 51 -2.63 5.47 8.04
N CYS A 52 -2.44 6.73 7.66
CA CYS A 52 -1.09 7.24 7.44
C CYS A 52 -0.26 7.15 8.71
N GLU A 53 -0.86 7.51 9.84
CA GLU A 53 -0.17 7.44 11.12
C GLU A 53 0.22 6.01 11.47
N ILE A 54 -0.71 5.08 11.25
CA ILE A 54 -0.44 3.68 11.54
C ILE A 54 0.68 3.16 10.64
N ALA A 55 0.61 3.49 9.35
CA ALA A 55 1.61 3.01 8.40
C ALA A 55 2.99 3.56 8.74
N GLU A 56 3.07 4.84 9.05
CA GLU A 56 4.36 5.45 9.39
C GLU A 56 4.95 4.86 10.66
N LYS A 57 4.10 4.51 11.60
CA LYS A 57 4.55 4.03 12.88
C LYS A 57 4.97 2.55 12.85
N TYR A 58 4.26 1.73 12.10
CA TYR A 58 4.42 0.29 12.21
C TYR A 58 4.96 -0.41 10.97
N LEU A 59 4.98 0.23 9.82
CA LEU A 59 5.32 -0.45 8.57
C LEU A 59 6.58 0.11 7.95
N LYS A 60 7.47 -0.78 7.55
CA LYS A 60 8.75 -0.42 6.95
C LYS A 60 9.02 -1.29 5.74
N LYS A 61 10.02 -0.90 4.97
CA LYS A 61 10.47 -1.66 3.83
C LYS A 61 10.59 -3.14 4.18
N GLY A 62 10.01 -3.99 3.35
CA GLY A 62 10.09 -5.43 3.52
C GLY A 62 9.00 -6.04 4.36
N ASP A 63 8.24 -5.23 5.08
CA ASP A 63 7.17 -5.77 5.92
C ASP A 63 6.04 -6.32 5.06
N TYR A 64 5.48 -7.44 5.50
CA TYR A 64 4.34 -8.06 4.85
C TYR A 64 3.06 -7.68 5.57
N CYS A 65 2.06 -7.32 4.80
CA CYS A 65 0.77 -6.98 5.37
C CYS A 65 -0.30 -7.20 4.32
N VAL A 66 -1.55 -7.25 4.76
CA VAL A 66 -2.68 -7.36 3.85
C VAL A 66 -3.40 -6.02 3.85
N TYR A 67 -3.72 -5.53 2.66
CA TYR A 67 -4.33 -4.22 2.49
C TYR A 67 -5.68 -4.36 1.82
N GLU A 68 -6.69 -3.81 2.44
CA GLU A 68 -8.00 -3.71 1.84
C GLU A 68 -8.05 -2.40 1.05
N CYS A 69 -8.34 -2.49 -0.24
CA CYS A 69 -8.18 -1.35 -1.13
C CYS A 69 -9.35 -1.19 -2.06
N GLU A 70 -9.43 0.01 -2.63
CA GLU A 70 -10.25 0.30 -3.80
C GLU A 70 -9.31 0.49 -4.96
N LEU A 71 -9.64 -0.07 -6.11
CA LEU A 71 -8.84 0.18 -7.30
C LEU A 71 -9.20 1.55 -7.86
N SER A 72 -8.17 2.26 -8.25
CA SER A 72 -8.32 3.57 -8.88
C SER A 72 -7.59 3.55 -10.20
N ILE A 73 -8.28 3.96 -11.26
CA ILE A 73 -7.70 4.00 -12.59
C ILE A 73 -7.66 5.44 -13.04
N SER A 74 -6.49 5.91 -13.40
CA SER A 74 -6.35 7.25 -13.93
C SER A 74 -5.74 7.17 -15.31
N GLU A 75 -5.96 8.22 -16.08
CA GLU A 75 -5.47 8.28 -17.46
C GLU A 75 -4.62 9.52 -17.61
N LYS A 76 -3.43 9.33 -18.15
CA LYS A 76 -2.52 10.45 -18.36
C LYS A 76 -1.74 10.21 -19.64
N ASP A 77 -1.77 11.18 -20.53
CA ASP A 77 -1.06 11.10 -21.81
C ASP A 77 -1.44 9.85 -22.59
N GLY A 78 -2.72 9.49 -22.54
CA GLY A 78 -3.22 8.35 -23.29
C GLY A 78 -2.94 7.01 -22.67
N LYS A 79 -2.31 6.99 -21.50
CA LYS A 79 -2.01 5.73 -20.80
C LYS A 79 -2.83 5.61 -19.54
N LYS A 80 -3.22 4.38 -19.25
CA LYS A 80 -4.00 4.10 -18.04
C LYS A 80 -3.08 3.60 -16.94
N TYR A 81 -3.29 4.12 -15.75
CA TYR A 81 -2.51 3.72 -14.58
C TYR A 81 -3.47 3.18 -13.53
N VAL A 82 -3.12 2.04 -12.98
CA VAL A 82 -3.93 1.41 -11.94
C VAL A 82 -3.19 1.52 -10.63
N SER A 83 -3.88 1.99 -9.61
CA SER A 83 -3.32 2.01 -8.27
C SER A 83 -4.39 1.57 -7.29
N ALA A 84 -3.96 1.24 -6.09
CA ALA A 84 -4.87 0.79 -5.05
C ALA A 84 -4.90 1.84 -3.95
N VAL A 85 -6.09 2.32 -3.63
CA VAL A 85 -6.27 3.26 -2.53
C VAL A 85 -6.58 2.45 -1.29
N VAL A 86 -5.71 2.52 -0.30
CA VAL A 86 -5.83 1.69 0.89
C VAL A 86 -6.94 2.21 1.79
N LYS A 87 -7.86 1.32 2.13
CA LYS A 87 -8.98 1.64 3.01
C LYS A 87 -8.82 1.03 4.39
N ASN A 88 -8.03 0.00 4.50
CA ASN A 88 -7.77 -0.63 5.79
C ASN A 88 -6.49 -1.44 5.69
N ILE A 89 -5.83 -1.61 6.83
CA ILE A 89 -4.59 -2.38 6.90
C ILE A 89 -4.81 -3.51 7.88
N ILE A 90 -4.54 -4.73 7.43
CA ILE A 90 -4.74 -5.91 8.24
C ILE A 90 -3.37 -6.50 8.56
N PHE A 91 -2.98 -6.39 9.82
CA PHE A 91 -1.69 -6.90 10.24
C PHE A 91 -1.76 -8.40 10.43
N THR A 92 -0.70 -9.08 10.02
CA THR A 92 -0.67 -10.52 10.07
C THR A 92 0.06 -10.99 11.30
N GLN A 93 -0.13 -12.27 11.61
CA GLN A 93 0.54 -12.87 12.74
C GLN A 93 2.05 -12.80 12.62
N ASN A 94 2.54 -12.94 11.41
CA ASN A 94 3.98 -12.95 11.19
C ASN A 94 4.64 -11.66 11.63
N ASN A 95 3.97 -10.55 11.42
CA ASN A 95 4.53 -9.27 11.84
C ASN A 95 4.68 -9.19 13.34
N LYS A 96 3.74 -9.77 14.06
CA LYS A 96 3.81 -9.76 15.51
C LYS A 96 4.95 -10.60 16.03
N LYS A 97 5.19 -11.72 15.41
CA LYS A 97 6.21 -12.62 15.89
C LYS A 97 7.60 -12.04 15.84
N LYS A 98 7.81 -11.13 14.95
CA LYS A 98 9.12 -10.54 14.81
C LYS A 98 9.54 -9.72 16.00
N GLU A 99 8.58 -9.37 16.80
CA GLU A 99 8.89 -8.58 17.97
C GLU A 99 9.38 -9.40 19.13
N GLY A 100 9.03 -10.65 19.12
CA GLY A 100 9.31 -11.51 20.24
C GLY A 100 10.70 -12.00 20.25
#